data_911727ac1cc6fd7c33e016c7913d10b3
#
_entry.id   911727ac1cc6fd7c33e016c7913d10b3
#
_cell.length_a   1.000
_cell.length_b   1.000
_cell.length_c   1.000
_cell.angle_alpha   90.00
_cell.angle_beta   90.00
_cell.angle_gamma   90.00
#
_symmetry.space_group_name_H-M   'P 1'
#
loop_
_entity.id
_entity.type
_entity.pdbx_description
1 polymer ?
#
loop_
_entity_poly.entity_id
_entity_poly.type
_entity_poly.pdbx_seq_one_letter_code
_entity_poly.pdbx_strand_id
1 'polypeptide(L)'
;MKKLKNTFFCVLIGVVLIIIGTIMLFVNESDSVNATQILKEVKKQAIFVDSNNILPDNNDKLVITNGNINVYENAVDNVFNVSAKTPKLKRIVEMYQWHEDYENDSNTSDYDNEEYNNDSPTYSYTKGWYEQVIDATQFEEKGYTNPTTIPYSEDTFISNNVTLGSFSLTDTQKNEMDLNSNLYLSNEVVAPANFYVTSEYITNSKDISNPEIGDIRISYKYSEWPDATVLAVQSNNTFKEFLSSTGKKVNKIKMGKSTKSEMIEKIKNENNNNTWMYRAVGAMLVILGYFFFFSLLTSVIHLFSFLESVFNVSMSALIGLLGVVHSLVVIMIAWVFVRPILGIFVVILIVGVVIFVKKKAETNNMNPQQIDVTVTNDSIENSQNVIDQQVVSNNVQSFVTPQSSEQIVNDSSKNTLSNEDSVSLMNPPPLVDDDNVNNNSNHNL
;
A
#
# COMPACT_ATOMS: atom_id res chain seq x y z
N MET A 1 22.58 14.00 31.77
CA MET A 1 23.47 13.41 30.75
C MET A 1 22.87 12.19 30.01
N LYS A 2 22.20 11.22 30.66
CA LYS A 2 21.56 10.08 29.94
C LYS A 2 20.47 10.52 28.92
N LYS A 3 19.55 11.42 29.30
CA LYS A 3 18.51 11.95 28.37
C LYS A 3 19.12 12.59 27.11
N LEU A 4 20.19 13.40 27.25
CA LEU A 4 20.84 14.08 26.13
C LEU A 4 21.52 13.09 25.17
N LYS A 5 22.12 12.00 25.70
CA LYS A 5 22.70 10.93 24.88
C LYS A 5 21.63 10.18 24.07
N ASN A 6 20.49 9.88 24.69
CA ASN A 6 19.39 9.21 23.99
C ASN A 6 18.80 10.08 22.89
N THR A 7 18.64 11.40 23.13
CA THR A 7 18.11 12.33 22.12
C THR A 7 19.08 12.50 20.95
N PHE A 8 20.40 12.55 21.22
CA PHE A 8 21.41 12.60 20.14
C PHE A 8 21.37 11.31 19.28
N PHE A 9 21.16 10.16 19.92
CA PHE A 9 21.01 8.88 19.22
C PHE A 9 19.75 8.87 18.34
N CYS A 10 18.63 9.42 18.83
CA CYS A 10 17.41 9.57 18.04
C CYS A 10 17.63 10.44 16.79
N VAL A 11 18.35 11.55 16.91
CA VAL A 11 18.69 12.41 15.75
C VAL A 11 19.50 11.65 14.71
N LEU A 12 20.49 10.86 15.15
CA LEU A 12 21.30 10.05 14.24
C LEU A 12 20.44 9.03 13.49
N ILE A 13 19.53 8.34 14.19
CA ILE A 13 18.55 7.45 13.57
C ILE A 13 17.69 8.22 12.58
N GLY A 14 17.22 9.41 12.94
CA GLY A 14 16.41 10.27 12.06
C GLY A 14 17.12 10.58 10.74
N VAL A 15 18.39 10.97 10.80
CA VAL A 15 19.20 11.21 9.57
C VAL A 15 19.32 9.96 8.71
N VAL A 16 19.60 8.81 9.33
CA VAL A 16 19.71 7.53 8.61
C VAL A 16 18.39 7.16 7.92
N LEU A 17 17.25 7.31 8.61
CA LEU A 17 15.93 7.03 8.05
C LEU A 17 15.59 7.96 6.87
N ILE A 18 15.90 9.25 6.96
CA ILE A 18 15.72 10.21 5.85
C ILE A 18 16.55 9.77 4.64
N ILE A 19 17.81 9.41 4.84
CA ILE A 19 18.69 8.98 3.74
C ILE A 19 18.16 7.70 3.09
N ILE A 20 17.82 6.68 3.88
CA ILE A 20 17.29 5.41 3.38
C ILE A 20 15.98 5.64 2.61
N GLY A 21 15.04 6.39 3.19
CA GLY A 21 13.76 6.70 2.55
C GLY A 21 13.93 7.48 1.24
N THR A 22 14.86 8.45 1.21
CA THR A 22 15.19 9.23 0.01
C THR A 22 15.74 8.34 -1.11
N ILE A 23 16.71 7.47 -0.79
CA ILE A 23 17.29 6.52 -1.76
C ILE A 23 16.21 5.57 -2.27
N MET A 24 15.38 5.03 -1.36
CA MET A 24 14.30 4.11 -1.71
C MET A 24 13.29 4.76 -2.66
N LEU A 25 12.86 5.99 -2.41
CA LEU A 25 11.96 6.74 -3.29
C LEU A 25 12.58 6.95 -4.67
N PHE A 26 13.84 7.36 -4.73
CA PHE A 26 14.54 7.61 -6.00
C PHE A 26 14.70 6.34 -6.84
N VAL A 27 15.17 5.24 -6.24
CA VAL A 27 15.37 3.94 -6.91
C VAL A 27 14.04 3.38 -7.39
N ASN A 28 12.98 3.49 -6.60
CA ASN A 28 11.64 3.02 -6.97
C ASN A 28 11.11 3.68 -8.24
N GLU A 29 11.35 4.98 -8.44
CA GLU A 29 10.94 5.66 -9.69
C GLU A 29 11.72 5.14 -10.89
N SER A 30 13.01 4.86 -10.74
CA SER A 30 13.82 4.24 -11.77
C SER A 30 13.31 2.84 -12.15
N ASP A 31 12.99 2.02 -11.15
CA ASP A 31 12.46 0.68 -11.36
C ASP A 31 11.08 0.70 -12.04
N SER A 32 10.23 1.66 -11.72
CA SER A 32 8.92 1.85 -12.37
C SER A 32 9.05 2.14 -13.88
N VAL A 33 10.06 2.94 -14.27
CA VAL A 33 10.31 3.21 -15.69
C VAL A 33 10.89 1.99 -16.40
N ASN A 34 11.84 1.30 -15.77
CA ASN A 34 12.39 0.05 -16.29
C ASN A 34 11.29 -1.00 -16.53
N ALA A 35 10.35 -1.14 -15.59
CA ALA A 35 9.21 -2.03 -15.74
C ALA A 35 8.30 -1.63 -16.91
N THR A 36 8.09 -0.33 -17.15
CA THR A 36 7.35 0.15 -18.32
C THR A 36 8.06 -0.21 -19.62
N GLN A 37 9.40 -0.14 -19.65
CA GLN A 37 10.20 -0.54 -20.81
C GLN A 37 10.09 -2.05 -21.03
N ILE A 38 10.20 -2.86 -19.99
CA ILE A 38 10.01 -4.32 -20.05
C ILE A 38 8.65 -4.67 -20.67
N LEU A 39 7.57 -4.02 -20.20
CA LEU A 39 6.23 -4.26 -20.76
C LEU A 39 6.13 -3.97 -22.25
N LYS A 40 6.81 -2.92 -22.74
CA LYS A 40 6.88 -2.61 -24.18
C LYS A 40 7.62 -3.69 -24.94
N GLU A 41 8.74 -4.19 -24.41
CA GLU A 41 9.52 -5.26 -25.01
C GLU A 41 8.75 -6.57 -25.08
N VAL A 42 8.13 -6.98 -23.96
CA VAL A 42 7.26 -8.16 -23.88
C VAL A 42 6.12 -8.05 -24.88
N LYS A 43 5.43 -6.91 -24.92
CA LYS A 43 4.34 -6.67 -25.89
C LYS A 43 4.80 -6.82 -27.34
N LYS A 44 6.00 -6.39 -27.67
CA LYS A 44 6.56 -6.43 -29.02
C LYS A 44 7.08 -7.82 -29.39
N GLN A 45 7.77 -8.51 -28.48
CA GLN A 45 8.57 -9.71 -28.79
C GLN A 45 7.87 -11.02 -28.46
N ALA A 46 6.97 -11.04 -27.45
CA ALA A 46 6.34 -12.29 -27.02
C ALA A 46 5.40 -12.83 -28.10
N ILE A 47 5.63 -14.10 -28.47
CA ILE A 47 4.79 -14.88 -29.37
C ILE A 47 4.02 -15.95 -28.57
N PHE A 48 2.80 -16.28 -29.03
CA PHE A 48 2.02 -17.34 -28.44
C PHE A 48 2.39 -18.69 -29.08
N VAL A 49 2.68 -19.71 -28.27
CA VAL A 49 3.05 -21.07 -28.72
C VAL A 49 2.18 -22.12 -28.04
N ASP A 50 1.94 -23.23 -28.74
CA ASP A 50 1.24 -24.39 -28.19
C ASP A 50 2.14 -25.13 -27.20
N SER A 51 1.65 -25.37 -25.99
CA SER A 51 2.39 -26.09 -24.95
C SER A 51 2.60 -27.56 -25.28
N ASN A 52 1.78 -28.16 -26.13
CA ASN A 52 1.89 -29.58 -26.49
C ASN A 52 2.78 -29.82 -27.70
N ASN A 53 3.18 -28.78 -28.43
CA ASN A 53 4.00 -28.88 -29.63
C ASN A 53 5.21 -27.96 -29.53
N ILE A 54 6.34 -28.52 -29.09
CA ILE A 54 7.58 -27.76 -28.94
C ILE A 54 8.26 -27.64 -30.31
N LEU A 55 8.33 -26.44 -30.84
CA LEU A 55 9.00 -26.15 -32.10
C LEU A 55 10.43 -25.63 -31.83
N PRO A 56 11.47 -26.28 -32.38
CA PRO A 56 12.86 -25.83 -32.22
C PRO A 56 13.10 -24.40 -32.73
N ASP A 57 12.34 -23.96 -33.74
CA ASP A 57 12.42 -22.61 -34.30
C ASP A 57 12.02 -21.51 -33.30
N ASN A 58 11.39 -21.88 -32.20
CA ASN A 58 11.03 -20.93 -31.12
C ASN A 58 12.09 -20.86 -30.01
N ASN A 59 13.17 -21.62 -30.13
CA ASN A 59 14.29 -21.51 -29.19
C ASN A 59 14.84 -20.09 -29.17
N ASP A 60 15.19 -19.63 -27.99
CA ASP A 60 15.68 -18.27 -27.70
C ASP A 60 14.69 -17.15 -27.96
N LYS A 61 13.42 -17.46 -28.33
CA LYS A 61 12.36 -16.46 -28.44
C LYS A 61 11.57 -16.35 -27.12
N LEU A 62 11.10 -15.15 -26.85
CA LEU A 62 10.16 -14.90 -25.76
C LEU A 62 8.79 -15.45 -26.14
N VAL A 63 8.31 -16.43 -25.37
CA VAL A 63 7.06 -17.13 -25.63
C VAL A 63 6.05 -16.93 -24.53
N ILE A 64 4.78 -16.99 -24.88
CA ILE A 64 3.65 -17.18 -23.97
C ILE A 64 3.03 -18.52 -24.34
N THR A 65 2.82 -19.37 -23.35
CA THR A 65 2.19 -20.68 -23.57
C THR A 65 1.25 -21.01 -22.42
N ASN A 66 0.10 -21.61 -22.78
CA ASN A 66 -0.89 -22.14 -21.84
C ASN A 66 -0.81 -23.66 -21.87
N GLY A 67 -0.89 -24.30 -20.72
CA GLY A 67 -0.89 -25.75 -20.68
C GLY A 67 -1.44 -26.30 -19.38
N ASN A 68 -1.76 -27.58 -19.41
CA ASN A 68 -2.11 -28.31 -18.20
C ASN A 68 -0.83 -28.59 -17.40
N ILE A 69 -0.96 -28.48 -16.10
CA ILE A 69 0.13 -28.81 -15.15
C ILE A 69 0.07 -30.32 -14.91
N ASN A 70 1.17 -31.00 -15.18
CA ASN A 70 1.31 -32.42 -14.88
C ASN A 70 2.45 -32.64 -13.90
N VAL A 71 2.17 -33.32 -12.80
CA VAL A 71 3.13 -33.62 -11.75
C VAL A 71 3.47 -35.11 -11.84
N TYR A 72 4.74 -35.47 -12.06
CA TYR A 72 5.20 -36.82 -12.19
C TYR A 72 5.93 -37.35 -10.94
N GLU A 73 6.45 -36.45 -10.12
CA GLU A 73 7.08 -36.76 -8.86
C GLU A 73 6.46 -35.96 -7.73
N ASN A 74 6.41 -36.52 -6.52
CA ASN A 74 5.87 -35.80 -5.37
C ASN A 74 6.84 -34.72 -4.89
N ALA A 75 6.30 -33.63 -4.35
CA ALA A 75 7.02 -32.77 -3.43
C ALA A 75 7.09 -33.48 -2.07
N VAL A 76 8.27 -33.53 -1.42
CA VAL A 76 8.51 -34.35 -0.22
C VAL A 76 9.18 -33.54 0.88
N ASP A 77 8.56 -33.57 2.07
CA ASP A 77 9.21 -33.18 3.32
C ASP A 77 9.76 -34.41 4.03
N ASN A 78 11.06 -34.56 3.98
CA ASN A 78 11.74 -35.74 4.59
C ASN A 78 11.81 -35.65 6.13
N VAL A 79 11.55 -34.49 6.73
CA VAL A 79 11.59 -34.31 8.19
C VAL A 79 10.37 -34.96 8.84
N PHE A 80 9.20 -34.75 8.22
CA PHE A 80 7.92 -35.27 8.72
C PHE A 80 7.35 -36.42 7.85
N ASN A 81 8.09 -36.86 6.85
CA ASN A 81 7.70 -37.93 5.90
C ASN A 81 6.37 -37.61 5.19
N VAL A 82 6.11 -36.33 4.92
CA VAL A 82 4.93 -35.88 4.21
C VAL A 82 5.25 -35.70 2.74
N SER A 83 4.43 -36.27 1.87
CA SER A 83 4.57 -36.13 0.43
C SER A 83 3.24 -35.85 -0.24
N ALA A 84 3.27 -35.03 -1.28
CA ALA A 84 2.07 -34.68 -2.06
C ALA A 84 2.41 -34.63 -3.55
N LYS A 85 1.47 -35.08 -4.38
CA LYS A 85 1.57 -34.96 -5.84
C LYS A 85 1.21 -33.54 -6.28
N THR A 86 2.13 -32.63 -6.05
CA THR A 86 1.94 -31.18 -6.27
C THR A 86 3.24 -30.56 -6.79
N PRO A 87 3.18 -29.47 -7.58
CA PRO A 87 4.39 -28.72 -7.93
C PRO A 87 5.11 -28.11 -6.72
N LYS A 88 4.35 -27.69 -5.69
CA LYS A 88 4.85 -26.95 -4.53
C LYS A 88 4.08 -27.34 -3.28
N LEU A 89 4.79 -27.73 -2.25
CA LEU A 89 4.30 -28.07 -0.92
C LEU A 89 5.00 -27.15 0.10
N LYS A 90 4.25 -26.54 0.99
CA LYS A 90 4.78 -25.67 2.04
C LYS A 90 4.41 -26.23 3.41
N ARG A 91 5.41 -26.41 4.26
CA ARG A 91 5.25 -26.68 5.69
C ARG A 91 5.03 -25.39 6.44
N ILE A 92 4.01 -25.33 7.26
CA ILE A 92 3.72 -24.24 8.20
C ILE A 92 3.95 -24.81 9.60
N VAL A 93 4.66 -24.08 10.43
CA VAL A 93 4.98 -24.47 11.81
C VAL A 93 4.46 -23.40 12.74
N GLU A 94 3.65 -23.80 13.71
CA GLU A 94 3.10 -22.90 14.72
C GLU A 94 3.42 -23.47 16.12
N MET A 95 3.66 -22.58 17.04
CA MET A 95 3.86 -22.90 18.47
C MET A 95 2.76 -22.27 19.29
N TYR A 96 2.24 -23.03 20.27
CA TYR A 96 1.26 -22.52 21.20
C TYR A 96 1.94 -21.63 22.24
N GLN A 97 1.54 -20.35 22.29
CA GLN A 97 2.24 -19.31 23.04
C GLN A 97 1.26 -18.36 23.72
N TRP A 98 1.72 -17.68 24.76
CA TRP A 98 1.08 -16.50 25.29
C TRP A 98 1.24 -15.32 24.33
N HIS A 99 0.17 -14.53 24.22
CA HIS A 99 0.12 -13.28 23.49
C HIS A 99 -0.46 -12.20 24.38
N GLU A 100 0.14 -11.01 24.34
CA GLU A 100 -0.33 -9.82 25.01
C GLU A 100 -1.05 -8.93 24.00
N ASP A 101 -2.32 -8.65 24.26
CA ASP A 101 -3.11 -7.64 23.55
C ASP A 101 -3.28 -6.42 24.45
N TYR A 102 -3.22 -5.23 23.90
CA TYR A 102 -3.50 -4.00 24.63
C TYR A 102 -4.59 -3.20 23.93
N GLU A 103 -5.51 -2.64 24.71
CA GLU A 103 -6.53 -1.73 24.23
C GLU A 103 -6.29 -0.34 24.82
N ASN A 104 -6.19 0.67 23.96
CA ASN A 104 -6.27 2.06 24.36
C ASN A 104 -7.73 2.49 24.23
N ASP A 105 -8.42 2.73 25.31
CA ASP A 105 -9.76 3.30 25.33
C ASP A 105 -9.74 4.80 24.95
N SER A 106 -9.26 5.10 23.73
CA SER A 106 -9.24 6.48 23.20
C SER A 106 -10.53 6.88 22.49
N ASN A 107 -11.68 6.23 22.75
CA ASN A 107 -12.97 6.48 22.11
C ASN A 107 -14.02 7.06 23.05
N THR A 108 -13.69 8.07 23.86
CA THR A 108 -14.71 8.95 24.41
C THR A 108 -14.40 10.38 24.04
N SER A 109 -14.93 10.79 22.86
CA SER A 109 -15.12 12.20 22.55
C SER A 109 -16.34 12.72 23.32
N ASP A 110 -16.22 12.92 24.62
CA ASP A 110 -17.13 13.77 25.36
C ASP A 110 -16.39 15.05 25.75
N TYR A 111 -16.72 16.10 25.04
CA TYR A 111 -16.34 17.48 25.33
C TYR A 111 -17.12 17.96 26.54
N ASP A 112 -16.77 17.64 27.73
CA ASP A 112 -17.14 18.38 28.94
C ASP A 112 -16.81 17.52 30.19
N ASN A 113 -15.56 17.53 30.59
CA ASN A 113 -15.14 17.49 32.00
C ASN A 113 -13.63 17.25 32.07
N GLU A 114 -12.89 18.28 32.45
CA GLU A 114 -11.48 18.18 32.86
C GLU A 114 -11.39 17.40 34.18
N GLU A 115 -11.57 16.10 34.14
CA GLU A 115 -11.17 15.21 35.23
C GLU A 115 -10.10 14.28 34.67
N TYR A 116 -8.97 14.25 35.31
CA TYR A 116 -7.76 13.50 35.00
C TYR A 116 -8.09 12.02 34.71
N ASN A 117 -8.34 11.69 33.45
CA ASN A 117 -8.40 10.31 32.99
C ASN A 117 -6.96 9.81 32.82
N ASN A 118 -6.46 9.13 33.83
CA ASN A 118 -5.34 8.22 33.69
C ASN A 118 -5.82 7.01 32.86
N ASP A 119 -5.95 7.18 31.55
CA ASP A 119 -6.19 6.08 30.63
C ASP A 119 -4.90 5.27 30.49
N SER A 120 -4.65 4.45 31.50
CA SER A 120 -3.63 3.41 31.40
C SER A 120 -4.14 2.35 30.44
N PRO A 121 -3.35 1.91 29.45
CA PRO A 121 -3.77 0.86 28.54
C PRO A 121 -4.15 -0.39 29.33
N THR A 122 -5.24 -1.03 28.93
CA THR A 122 -5.66 -2.32 29.50
C THR A 122 -4.96 -3.43 28.72
N TYR A 123 -4.24 -4.29 29.43
CA TYR A 123 -3.58 -5.45 28.86
C TYR A 123 -4.39 -6.72 29.09
N SER A 124 -4.50 -7.56 28.07
CA SER A 124 -5.10 -8.88 28.15
C SER A 124 -4.13 -9.95 27.64
N TYR A 125 -4.18 -11.13 28.25
CA TYR A 125 -3.27 -12.22 27.98
C TYR A 125 -4.04 -13.43 27.49
N THR A 126 -3.78 -13.82 26.23
CA THR A 126 -4.44 -14.94 25.59
C THR A 126 -3.42 -15.99 25.17
N LYS A 127 -3.85 -17.22 24.91
CA LYS A 127 -3.01 -18.27 24.35
C LYS A 127 -3.47 -18.58 22.94
N GLY A 128 -2.51 -18.78 22.02
CA GLY A 128 -2.82 -19.09 20.65
C GLY A 128 -1.67 -19.75 19.91
N TRP A 129 -1.94 -20.14 18.67
CA TRP A 129 -0.96 -20.71 17.75
C TRP A 129 -0.34 -19.61 16.90
N TYR A 130 0.98 -19.49 16.92
CA TYR A 130 1.71 -18.42 16.20
C TYR A 130 2.90 -19.00 15.46
N GLU A 131 3.13 -18.53 14.25
CA GLU A 131 4.24 -18.97 13.37
C GLU A 131 5.60 -18.40 13.81
N GLN A 132 5.58 -17.32 14.62
CA GLN A 132 6.79 -16.66 15.11
C GLN A 132 6.87 -16.72 16.64
N VAL A 133 8.10 -16.69 17.15
CA VAL A 133 8.32 -16.61 18.59
C VAL A 133 7.85 -15.27 19.14
N ILE A 134 7.03 -15.31 20.17
CA ILE A 134 6.60 -14.13 20.92
C ILE A 134 7.47 -14.00 22.16
N ASP A 135 8.21 -12.90 22.26
CA ASP A 135 9.08 -12.61 23.40
C ASP A 135 8.26 -12.13 24.62
N ALA A 136 7.88 -13.06 25.48
CA ALA A 136 7.13 -12.75 26.70
C ALA A 136 7.90 -11.90 27.73
N THR A 137 9.22 -11.68 27.55
CA THR A 137 9.98 -10.76 28.42
C THR A 137 9.60 -9.30 28.19
N GLN A 138 8.97 -9.00 27.04
CA GLN A 138 8.48 -7.67 26.70
C GLN A 138 7.08 -7.38 27.22
N PHE A 139 6.36 -8.39 27.73
CA PHE A 139 5.02 -8.21 28.30
C PHE A 139 5.01 -7.26 29.49
N GLU A 140 3.96 -6.48 29.62
CA GLU A 140 3.79 -5.54 30.75
C GLU A 140 3.69 -6.30 32.08
N GLU A 141 2.81 -7.29 32.17
CA GLU A 141 2.73 -8.16 33.33
C GLU A 141 3.76 -9.28 33.26
N LYS A 142 4.45 -9.48 34.37
CA LYS A 142 5.43 -10.56 34.53
C LYS A 142 4.74 -11.82 35.05
N GLY A 143 5.19 -12.99 34.62
CA GLY A 143 4.62 -14.29 35.03
C GLY A 143 4.19 -15.14 33.84
N TYR A 144 4.02 -14.54 32.68
CA TYR A 144 3.83 -15.24 31.42
C TYR A 144 5.19 -15.60 30.82
N THR A 145 5.33 -16.82 30.29
CA THR A 145 6.59 -17.28 29.69
C THR A 145 6.31 -18.04 28.42
N ASN A 146 7.10 -17.78 27.40
CA ASN A 146 7.12 -18.52 26.13
C ASN A 146 8.51 -19.13 25.89
N PRO A 147 8.59 -20.23 25.12
CA PRO A 147 9.86 -20.71 24.60
C PRO A 147 10.52 -19.66 23.72
N THR A 148 11.83 -19.59 23.75
CA THR A 148 12.62 -18.63 22.98
C THR A 148 12.89 -19.04 21.53
N THR A 149 12.57 -20.27 21.16
CA THR A 149 12.80 -20.83 19.83
C THR A 149 11.69 -21.80 19.44
N ILE A 150 11.32 -21.79 18.16
CA ILE A 150 10.52 -22.85 17.54
C ILE A 150 11.50 -23.89 16.99
N PRO A 151 11.40 -25.19 17.38
CA PRO A 151 12.41 -26.21 17.03
C PRO A 151 12.40 -26.59 15.55
N TYR A 152 11.36 -26.26 14.81
CA TYR A 152 11.24 -26.51 13.38
C TYR A 152 10.96 -25.22 12.64
N SER A 153 11.47 -25.12 11.40
CA SER A 153 11.21 -23.95 10.55
C SER A 153 10.11 -24.24 9.53
N GLU A 154 9.44 -23.18 9.10
CA GLU A 154 8.73 -23.16 7.84
C GLU A 154 9.68 -23.55 6.68
N ASP A 155 9.19 -24.33 5.72
CA ASP A 155 9.97 -24.71 4.57
C ASP A 155 9.08 -24.99 3.35
N THR A 156 9.69 -24.94 2.14
CA THR A 156 8.99 -25.15 0.87
C THR A 156 9.68 -26.24 0.08
N PHE A 157 8.91 -27.23 -0.34
CA PHE A 157 9.36 -28.39 -1.10
C PHE A 157 8.80 -28.33 -2.52
N ILE A 158 9.67 -28.51 -3.50
CA ILE A 158 9.33 -28.43 -4.93
C ILE A 158 9.48 -29.81 -5.54
N SER A 159 8.49 -30.26 -6.32
CA SER A 159 8.60 -31.46 -7.12
C SER A 159 9.67 -31.31 -8.22
N ASN A 160 10.50 -32.33 -8.42
CA ASN A 160 11.55 -32.30 -9.45
C ASN A 160 10.97 -32.33 -10.86
N ASN A 161 9.87 -33.06 -11.06
CA ASN A 161 9.35 -33.36 -12.39
C ASN A 161 7.91 -32.83 -12.55
N VAL A 162 7.81 -31.60 -13.03
CA VAL A 162 6.53 -30.92 -13.33
C VAL A 162 6.57 -30.32 -14.72
N THR A 163 5.53 -30.56 -15.51
CA THR A 163 5.42 -29.99 -16.86
C THR A 163 4.20 -29.14 -17.03
N LEU A 164 4.29 -28.20 -17.99
CA LEU A 164 3.20 -27.46 -18.57
C LEU A 164 2.98 -27.93 -20.02
N GLY A 165 2.01 -28.82 -20.22
CA GLY A 165 1.98 -29.61 -21.46
C GLY A 165 3.26 -30.42 -21.64
N SER A 166 4.01 -30.17 -22.71
CA SER A 166 5.29 -30.82 -23.01
C SER A 166 6.52 -30.07 -22.45
N PHE A 167 6.35 -28.87 -21.88
CA PHE A 167 7.45 -28.08 -21.34
C PHE A 167 7.71 -28.41 -19.87
N SER A 168 8.95 -28.68 -19.51
CA SER A 168 9.39 -28.79 -18.11
C SER A 168 9.41 -27.41 -17.44
N LEU A 169 8.75 -27.28 -16.29
CA LEU A 169 8.77 -26.06 -15.49
C LEU A 169 10.07 -25.94 -14.69
N THR A 170 10.59 -24.73 -14.64
CA THR A 170 11.76 -24.40 -13.81
C THR A 170 11.38 -24.30 -12.33
N ASP A 171 12.35 -24.43 -11.42
CA ASP A 171 12.12 -24.26 -9.99
C ASP A 171 11.60 -22.84 -9.65
N THR A 172 12.10 -21.83 -10.36
CA THR A 172 11.58 -20.45 -10.23
C THR A 172 10.08 -20.39 -10.51
N GLN A 173 9.61 -21.01 -11.61
CA GLN A 173 8.20 -21.03 -11.96
C GLN A 173 7.37 -21.82 -10.94
N LYS A 174 7.85 -22.99 -10.49
CA LYS A 174 7.18 -23.79 -9.46
C LYS A 174 7.09 -23.04 -8.13
N ASN A 175 8.14 -22.32 -7.74
CA ASN A 175 8.15 -21.48 -6.54
C ASN A 175 7.19 -20.28 -6.62
N GLU A 176 6.95 -19.72 -7.81
CA GLU A 176 5.98 -18.63 -8.02
C GLU A 176 4.51 -19.08 -8.00
N MET A 177 4.24 -20.41 -7.99
CA MET A 177 2.86 -20.91 -7.94
C MET A 177 2.21 -20.59 -6.60
N ASP A 178 0.95 -20.14 -6.65
CA ASP A 178 0.15 -19.85 -5.47
C ASP A 178 -0.23 -21.14 -4.73
N LEU A 179 -0.17 -21.09 -3.41
CA LEU A 179 -0.67 -22.13 -2.52
C LEU A 179 -2.16 -21.88 -2.29
N ASN A 180 -3.02 -22.76 -2.78
CA ASN A 180 -4.47 -22.58 -2.76
C ASN A 180 -5.24 -23.68 -2.03
N SER A 181 -4.56 -24.71 -1.55
CA SER A 181 -5.19 -25.85 -0.88
C SER A 181 -4.45 -26.25 0.38
N ASN A 182 -5.17 -26.70 1.40
CA ASN A 182 -4.62 -27.29 2.60
C ASN A 182 -4.48 -28.81 2.37
N LEU A 183 -3.33 -29.37 2.74
CA LEU A 183 -3.11 -30.80 2.64
C LEU A 183 -3.73 -31.52 3.84
N TYR A 184 -4.67 -32.41 3.57
CA TYR A 184 -5.16 -33.36 4.58
C TYR A 184 -4.21 -34.56 4.66
N LEU A 185 -3.73 -34.83 5.86
CA LEU A 185 -2.78 -35.88 6.13
C LEU A 185 -3.48 -37.24 6.21
N SER A 186 -2.91 -38.23 5.57
CA SER A 186 -3.38 -39.61 5.70
C SER A 186 -2.78 -40.29 6.95
N ASN A 187 -3.41 -41.35 7.42
CA ASN A 187 -2.91 -42.17 8.53
C ASN A 187 -1.62 -42.92 8.19
N GLU A 188 -1.17 -42.83 6.93
CA GLU A 188 0.09 -43.45 6.48
C GLU A 188 1.32 -42.58 6.76
N VAL A 189 1.09 -41.31 7.14
CA VAL A 189 2.18 -40.41 7.51
C VAL A 189 2.81 -40.88 8.81
N VAL A 190 4.10 -41.18 8.77
CA VAL A 190 4.88 -41.57 9.92
C VAL A 190 5.61 -40.36 10.48
N ALA A 191 5.04 -39.75 11.50
CA ALA A 191 5.64 -38.60 12.18
C ALA A 191 6.88 -39.01 13.01
N PRO A 192 7.78 -38.07 13.31
CA PRO A 192 8.88 -38.28 14.26
C PRO A 192 8.40 -38.71 15.64
N ALA A 193 9.29 -39.29 16.44
CA ALA A 193 8.97 -39.67 17.81
C ALA A 193 8.38 -38.54 18.62
N ASN A 194 7.37 -38.81 19.43
CA ASN A 194 6.61 -37.85 20.23
C ASN A 194 5.70 -36.89 19.45
N PHE A 195 5.46 -37.14 18.16
CA PHE A 195 4.45 -36.44 17.40
C PHE A 195 3.28 -37.39 17.04
N TYR A 196 2.10 -36.79 16.99
CA TYR A 196 0.84 -37.43 16.62
C TYR A 196 0.34 -36.84 15.32
N VAL A 197 -0.22 -37.67 14.45
CA VAL A 197 -0.79 -37.24 13.16
C VAL A 197 -2.29 -37.12 13.30
N THR A 198 -2.82 -35.98 12.93
CA THR A 198 -4.26 -35.75 12.72
C THR A 198 -4.54 -35.59 11.24
N SER A 199 -5.79 -35.41 10.84
CA SER A 199 -6.13 -35.14 9.43
C SER A 199 -5.62 -33.78 8.93
N GLU A 200 -5.36 -32.82 9.82
CA GLU A 200 -5.03 -31.44 9.43
C GLU A 200 -3.59 -31.03 9.77
N TYR A 201 -3.00 -31.64 10.78
CA TYR A 201 -1.66 -31.30 11.26
C TYR A 201 -0.97 -32.45 12.00
N ILE A 202 0.33 -32.33 12.13
CA ILE A 202 1.19 -33.16 12.98
C ILE A 202 1.50 -32.33 14.23
N THR A 203 1.37 -32.89 15.42
CA THR A 203 1.57 -32.15 16.69
C THR A 203 2.26 -32.99 17.74
N ASN A 204 3.03 -32.35 18.62
CA ASN A 204 3.57 -32.96 19.82
C ASN A 204 2.64 -32.78 21.05
N SER A 205 1.53 -32.08 20.89
CA SER A 205 0.55 -31.91 21.98
C SER A 205 -0.08 -33.24 22.38
N LYS A 206 -0.07 -33.52 23.65
CA LYS A 206 -0.70 -34.73 24.22
C LYS A 206 -2.22 -34.64 24.28
N ASP A 207 -2.71 -33.43 24.45
CA ASP A 207 -4.15 -33.11 24.45
C ASP A 207 -4.40 -32.01 23.41
N ILE A 208 -4.92 -32.39 22.26
CA ILE A 208 -5.21 -31.49 21.15
C ILE A 208 -6.25 -30.43 21.53
N SER A 209 -7.17 -30.77 22.46
CA SER A 209 -8.23 -29.86 22.91
C SER A 209 -7.73 -28.84 23.92
N ASN A 210 -6.63 -29.11 24.60
CA ASN A 210 -6.04 -28.27 25.62
C ASN A 210 -4.51 -28.23 25.51
N PRO A 211 -3.96 -27.59 24.47
CA PRO A 211 -2.52 -27.53 24.23
C PRO A 211 -1.78 -26.78 25.34
N GLU A 212 -0.55 -27.18 25.59
CA GLU A 212 0.35 -26.53 26.55
C GLU A 212 1.29 -25.54 25.84
N ILE A 213 1.76 -24.53 26.60
CA ILE A 213 2.74 -23.55 26.07
C ILE A 213 3.99 -24.29 25.61
N GLY A 214 4.37 -24.05 24.34
CA GLY A 214 5.49 -24.72 23.69
C GLY A 214 5.09 -25.93 22.83
N ASP A 215 3.83 -26.35 22.85
CA ASP A 215 3.35 -27.34 21.90
C ASP A 215 3.47 -26.82 20.47
N ILE A 216 3.78 -27.72 19.54
CA ILE A 216 3.99 -27.45 18.12
C ILE A 216 2.87 -28.10 17.31
N ARG A 217 2.37 -27.40 16.30
CA ARG A 217 1.57 -27.99 15.23
C ARG A 217 2.18 -27.67 13.87
N ILE A 218 2.14 -28.65 12.98
CA ILE A 218 2.74 -28.58 11.65
C ILE A 218 1.65 -28.91 10.65
N SER A 219 1.29 -27.95 9.85
CA SER A 219 0.31 -28.09 8.77
C SER A 219 0.97 -27.86 7.41
N TYR A 220 0.27 -28.25 6.35
CA TYR A 220 0.79 -28.13 4.99
C TYR A 220 -0.21 -27.45 4.07
N LYS A 221 0.32 -26.55 3.24
CA LYS A 221 -0.41 -25.99 2.09
C LYS A 221 0.27 -26.42 0.81
N TYR A 222 -0.50 -26.61 -0.25
CA TYR A 222 0.05 -27.01 -1.54
C TYR A 222 -0.61 -26.27 -2.70
N SER A 223 0.06 -26.33 -3.86
CA SER A 223 -0.42 -25.74 -5.10
C SER A 223 -1.24 -26.78 -5.87
N GLU A 224 -2.52 -26.49 -6.06
CA GLU A 224 -3.47 -27.36 -6.78
C GLU A 224 -4.13 -26.57 -7.92
N TRP A 225 -3.42 -26.49 -9.03
CA TRP A 225 -3.89 -25.79 -10.22
C TRP A 225 -3.90 -26.73 -11.43
N PRO A 226 -5.03 -26.81 -12.18
CA PRO A 226 -5.11 -27.70 -13.33
C PRO A 226 -4.27 -27.22 -14.51
N ASP A 227 -4.11 -25.91 -14.64
CA ASP A 227 -3.40 -25.28 -15.74
C ASP A 227 -2.73 -23.95 -15.33
N ALA A 228 -1.83 -23.50 -16.18
CA ALA A 228 -1.14 -22.23 -16.02
C ALA A 228 -0.76 -21.62 -17.36
N THR A 229 -0.32 -20.38 -17.32
CA THR A 229 0.28 -19.63 -18.42
C THR A 229 1.68 -19.22 -18.03
N VAL A 230 2.66 -19.50 -18.89
CA VAL A 230 4.05 -19.11 -18.72
C VAL A 230 4.42 -18.03 -19.73
N LEU A 231 5.17 -17.03 -19.29
CA LEU A 231 5.87 -16.03 -20.11
C LEU A 231 7.37 -16.13 -19.80
N ALA A 232 8.13 -16.68 -20.71
CA ALA A 232 9.57 -16.85 -20.56
C ALA A 232 10.22 -17.08 -21.93
N VAL A 233 11.53 -17.21 -21.98
CA VAL A 233 12.23 -17.60 -23.21
C VAL A 233 12.21 -19.12 -23.34
N GLN A 234 11.81 -19.65 -24.49
CA GLN A 234 11.91 -21.08 -24.75
C GLN A 234 13.38 -21.52 -24.82
N SER A 235 13.70 -22.61 -24.14
CA SER A 235 15.03 -23.26 -24.16
C SER A 235 14.85 -24.76 -24.30
N ASN A 236 14.83 -25.27 -25.53
CA ASN A 236 14.44 -26.63 -25.86
C ASN A 236 13.04 -26.98 -25.29
N ASN A 237 12.97 -27.95 -24.40
CA ASN A 237 11.75 -28.40 -23.73
C ASN A 237 11.52 -27.75 -22.35
N THR A 238 12.18 -26.63 -22.05
CA THR A 238 12.04 -25.88 -20.80
C THR A 238 12.10 -24.38 -21.08
N PHE A 239 12.21 -23.60 -20.01
CA PHE A 239 12.22 -22.14 -20.06
C PHE A 239 13.48 -21.57 -19.44
N LYS A 240 13.88 -20.37 -19.91
CA LYS A 240 14.88 -19.53 -19.29
C LYS A 240 14.38 -18.10 -19.18
N GLU A 241 15.06 -17.30 -18.38
CA GLU A 241 14.72 -15.90 -18.17
C GLU A 241 14.91 -15.08 -19.45
N PHE A 242 13.96 -14.20 -19.74
CA PHE A 242 14.11 -13.13 -20.71
C PHE A 242 14.90 -11.98 -20.08
N LEU A 243 16.01 -11.61 -20.67
CA LEU A 243 16.78 -10.45 -20.26
C LEU A 243 16.33 -9.23 -21.06
N SER A 244 15.71 -8.26 -20.41
CA SER A 244 15.28 -7.01 -21.03
C SER A 244 16.46 -6.09 -21.32
N SER A 245 16.25 -5.07 -22.16
CA SER A 245 17.24 -4.02 -22.42
C SER A 245 17.64 -3.21 -21.18
N THR A 246 16.82 -3.26 -20.12
CA THR A 246 17.11 -2.63 -18.82
C THR A 246 17.92 -3.51 -17.87
N GLY A 247 18.32 -4.72 -18.30
CA GLY A 247 19.03 -5.69 -17.47
C GLY A 247 18.15 -6.46 -16.48
N LYS A 248 16.84 -6.19 -16.42
CA LYS A 248 15.89 -6.93 -15.59
C LYS A 248 15.47 -8.22 -16.29
N LYS A 249 15.25 -9.27 -15.49
CA LYS A 249 14.87 -10.60 -15.94
C LYS A 249 13.35 -10.79 -15.84
N VAL A 250 12.78 -11.48 -16.83
CA VAL A 250 11.37 -11.86 -16.88
C VAL A 250 11.25 -13.36 -17.06
N ASN A 251 10.66 -14.03 -16.10
CA ASN A 251 10.26 -15.44 -16.14
C ASN A 251 9.03 -15.53 -15.23
N LYS A 252 7.84 -15.53 -15.80
CA LYS A 252 6.59 -15.39 -15.07
C LYS A 252 5.66 -16.54 -15.35
N ILE A 253 4.98 -16.99 -14.29
CA ILE A 253 3.87 -17.94 -14.37
C ILE A 253 2.61 -17.29 -13.78
N LYS A 254 1.48 -17.57 -14.36
CA LYS A 254 0.15 -17.19 -13.87
C LYS A 254 -0.74 -18.42 -13.86
N MET A 255 -1.41 -18.66 -12.75
CA MET A 255 -2.36 -19.77 -12.64
C MET A 255 -3.55 -19.52 -13.54
N GLY A 256 -4.04 -20.61 -14.16
CA GLY A 256 -5.09 -20.57 -15.17
C GLY A 256 -4.62 -20.18 -16.57
N LYS A 257 -5.47 -20.44 -17.56
CA LYS A 257 -5.21 -20.05 -18.96
C LYS A 257 -5.42 -18.56 -19.13
N SER A 258 -4.44 -17.88 -19.69
CA SER A 258 -4.47 -16.44 -19.90
C SER A 258 -4.04 -16.07 -21.31
N THR A 259 -4.63 -15.00 -21.83
CA THR A 259 -4.20 -14.35 -23.06
C THR A 259 -2.90 -13.56 -22.86
N LYS A 260 -2.26 -13.19 -23.93
CA LYS A 260 -1.11 -12.28 -23.90
C LYS A 260 -1.43 -10.97 -23.19
N SER A 261 -2.61 -10.42 -23.41
CA SER A 261 -3.05 -9.17 -22.79
C SER A 261 -3.19 -9.29 -21.27
N GLU A 262 -3.80 -10.37 -20.80
CA GLU A 262 -3.98 -10.65 -19.37
C GLU A 262 -2.64 -10.90 -18.65
N MET A 263 -1.70 -11.57 -19.32
CA MET A 263 -0.36 -11.80 -18.76
C MET A 263 0.42 -10.48 -18.63
N ILE A 264 0.33 -9.60 -19.65
CA ILE A 264 0.92 -8.26 -19.61
C ILE A 264 0.27 -7.42 -18.51
N GLU A 265 -1.06 -7.51 -18.35
CA GLU A 265 -1.78 -6.78 -17.32
C GLU A 265 -1.39 -7.25 -15.91
N LYS A 266 -1.20 -8.56 -15.69
CA LYS A 266 -0.67 -9.08 -14.42
C LYS A 266 0.67 -8.43 -14.07
N ILE A 267 1.64 -8.44 -14.99
CA ILE A 267 2.96 -7.84 -14.78
C ILE A 267 2.85 -6.34 -14.49
N LYS A 268 1.97 -5.64 -15.23
CA LYS A 268 1.72 -4.21 -15.02
C LYS A 268 1.16 -3.93 -13.64
N ASN A 269 0.17 -4.73 -13.19
CA ASN A 269 -0.49 -4.55 -11.90
C ASN A 269 0.46 -4.86 -10.74
N GLU A 270 1.24 -5.95 -10.83
CA GLU A 270 2.29 -6.27 -9.86
C GLU A 270 3.28 -5.11 -9.72
N ASN A 271 3.76 -4.57 -10.85
CA ASN A 271 4.67 -3.45 -10.84
C ASN A 271 4.04 -2.17 -10.26
N ASN A 272 2.80 -1.85 -10.62
CA ASN A 272 2.11 -0.68 -10.09
C ASN A 272 1.90 -0.80 -8.56
N ASN A 273 1.46 -1.96 -8.08
CA ASN A 273 1.26 -2.20 -6.65
C ASN A 273 2.58 -2.06 -5.88
N ASN A 274 3.66 -2.66 -6.37
CA ASN A 274 4.97 -2.54 -5.78
C ASN A 274 5.46 -1.09 -5.77
N THR A 275 5.30 -0.36 -6.89
CA THR A 275 5.69 1.06 -6.98
C THR A 275 4.96 1.90 -5.94
N TRP A 276 3.64 1.73 -5.78
CA TRP A 276 2.88 2.47 -4.77
C TRP A 276 3.23 2.08 -3.34
N MET A 277 3.45 0.79 -3.08
CA MET A 277 3.90 0.29 -1.78
C MET A 277 5.24 0.91 -1.39
N TYR A 278 6.24 0.88 -2.29
CA TYR A 278 7.55 1.47 -2.01
C TYR A 278 7.52 2.99 -1.87
N ARG A 279 6.62 3.69 -2.58
CA ARG A 279 6.37 5.14 -2.35
C ARG A 279 5.84 5.37 -0.95
N ALA A 280 4.85 4.60 -0.51
CA ALA A 280 4.27 4.73 0.82
C ALA A 280 5.31 4.45 1.91
N VAL A 281 6.05 3.34 1.81
CA VAL A 281 7.09 2.97 2.78
C VAL A 281 8.23 3.99 2.79
N GLY A 282 8.73 4.40 1.62
CA GLY A 282 9.77 5.40 1.52
C GLY A 282 9.37 6.76 2.10
N ALA A 283 8.14 7.21 1.82
CA ALA A 283 7.61 8.45 2.40
C ALA A 283 7.45 8.33 3.93
N MET A 284 6.95 7.18 4.41
CA MET A 284 6.83 6.93 5.85
C MET A 284 8.20 6.97 6.56
N LEU A 285 9.23 6.37 5.97
CA LEU A 285 10.60 6.42 6.51
C LEU A 285 11.13 7.86 6.59
N VAL A 286 10.89 8.67 5.55
CA VAL A 286 11.28 10.09 5.55
C VAL A 286 10.52 10.86 6.62
N ILE A 287 9.21 10.68 6.75
CA ILE A 287 8.39 11.36 7.77
C ILE A 287 8.85 10.98 9.18
N LEU A 288 9.00 9.68 9.47
CA LEU A 288 9.51 9.19 10.75
C LEU A 288 10.92 9.73 11.02
N GLY A 289 11.77 9.74 9.99
CA GLY A 289 13.11 10.32 10.08
C GLY A 289 13.10 11.78 10.51
N TYR A 290 12.18 12.59 10.00
CA TYR A 290 12.01 13.98 10.43
C TYR A 290 11.51 14.08 11.88
N PHE A 291 10.59 13.22 12.31
CA PHE A 291 10.15 13.19 13.71
C PHE A 291 11.33 12.88 14.66
N PHE A 292 12.16 11.89 14.33
CA PHE A 292 13.36 11.58 15.11
C PHE A 292 14.41 12.71 15.05
N PHE A 293 14.60 13.32 13.87
CA PHE A 293 15.55 14.42 13.68
C PHE A 293 15.17 15.63 14.54
N PHE A 294 13.89 16.00 14.56
CA PHE A 294 13.41 17.14 15.35
C PHE A 294 13.12 16.79 16.82
N SER A 295 13.37 15.56 17.27
CA SER A 295 13.19 15.17 18.68
C SER A 295 13.99 16.00 19.68
N LEU A 296 15.15 16.53 19.26
CA LEU A 296 15.93 17.50 20.06
C LEU A 296 15.15 18.80 20.27
N LEU A 297 14.54 19.32 19.20
CA LEU A 297 13.81 20.59 19.26
C LEU A 297 12.58 20.46 20.17
N THR A 298 11.82 19.38 20.02
CA THR A 298 10.66 19.08 20.88
C THR A 298 11.08 18.91 22.35
N SER A 299 12.22 18.24 22.62
CA SER A 299 12.75 18.08 23.97
C SER A 299 13.17 19.39 24.64
N VAL A 300 13.58 20.40 23.85
CA VAL A 300 13.91 21.75 24.36
C VAL A 300 12.66 22.56 24.63
N ILE A 301 11.62 22.43 23.79
CA ILE A 301 10.33 23.14 23.95
C ILE A 301 9.66 22.74 25.27
N HIS A 302 9.74 21.47 25.69
CA HIS A 302 9.22 21.01 26.98
C HIS A 302 9.86 21.67 28.22
N LEU A 303 10.98 22.38 28.06
CA LEU A 303 11.55 23.19 29.13
C LEU A 303 10.78 24.50 29.38
N PHE A 304 9.90 24.89 28.46
CA PHE A 304 9.10 26.11 28.52
C PHE A 304 7.61 25.76 28.46
N SER A 305 7.02 25.43 29.62
CA SER A 305 5.66 24.92 29.74
C SER A 305 4.55 25.78 29.11
N PHE A 306 4.77 27.10 28.97
CA PHE A 306 3.80 27.97 28.30
C PHE A 306 3.75 27.83 26.77
N LEU A 307 4.82 27.25 26.16
CA LEU A 307 4.90 26.99 24.72
C LEU A 307 4.33 25.61 24.34
N GLU A 308 4.16 24.72 25.32
CA GLU A 308 3.85 23.31 25.11
C GLU A 308 2.50 23.08 24.40
N SER A 309 1.47 23.77 24.82
CA SER A 309 0.11 23.55 24.26
C SER A 309 -0.06 24.12 22.84
N VAL A 310 0.64 25.18 22.48
CA VAL A 310 0.54 25.81 21.14
C VAL A 310 1.47 25.15 20.14
N PHE A 311 2.66 24.68 20.60
CA PHE A 311 3.68 24.16 19.69
C PHE A 311 3.55 22.67 19.37
N ASN A 312 3.01 21.82 20.28
CA ASN A 312 3.06 20.38 20.09
C ASN A 312 2.24 19.88 18.88
N VAL A 313 0.98 20.30 18.74
CA VAL A 313 0.14 19.86 17.61
C VAL A 313 0.59 20.52 16.31
N SER A 314 0.83 21.84 16.34
CA SER A 314 1.27 22.60 15.15
C SER A 314 2.66 22.17 14.68
N MET A 315 3.59 21.90 15.59
CA MET A 315 4.95 21.46 15.24
C MET A 315 4.97 20.05 14.66
N SER A 316 4.20 19.11 15.22
CA SER A 316 4.09 17.75 14.69
C SER A 316 3.50 17.76 13.28
N ALA A 317 2.47 18.56 13.04
CA ALA A 317 1.89 18.73 11.71
C ALA A 317 2.88 19.34 10.71
N LEU A 318 3.68 20.34 11.13
CA LEU A 318 4.72 20.95 10.29
C LEU A 318 5.85 19.96 9.96
N ILE A 319 6.30 19.16 10.92
CA ILE A 319 7.31 18.12 10.72
C ILE A 319 6.79 17.06 9.74
N GLY A 320 5.56 16.60 9.94
CA GLY A 320 4.91 15.66 9.01
C GLY A 320 4.78 16.22 7.60
N LEU A 321 4.33 17.49 7.47
CA LEU A 321 4.24 18.20 6.20
C LEU A 321 5.60 18.32 5.51
N LEU A 322 6.66 18.64 6.27
CA LEU A 322 8.03 18.71 5.73
C LEU A 322 8.47 17.37 5.15
N GLY A 323 8.17 16.25 5.83
CA GLY A 323 8.46 14.90 5.34
C GLY A 323 7.70 14.58 4.05
N VAL A 324 6.43 14.96 3.96
CA VAL A 324 5.62 14.80 2.74
C VAL A 324 6.17 15.63 1.59
N VAL A 325 6.46 16.91 1.83
CA VAL A 325 7.06 17.81 0.81
C VAL A 325 8.40 17.27 0.32
N HIS A 326 9.27 16.85 1.23
CA HIS A 326 10.55 16.21 0.88
C HIS A 326 10.32 15.00 -0.04
N SER A 327 9.44 14.08 0.35
CA SER A 327 9.14 12.87 -0.43
C SER A 327 8.65 13.20 -1.83
N LEU A 328 7.75 14.18 -1.97
CA LEU A 328 7.24 14.65 -3.26
C LEU A 328 8.36 15.29 -4.11
N VAL A 329 9.24 16.08 -3.51
CA VAL A 329 10.39 16.68 -4.19
C VAL A 329 11.34 15.61 -4.71
N VAL A 330 11.64 14.59 -3.91
CA VAL A 330 12.48 13.45 -4.33
C VAL A 330 11.86 12.71 -5.51
N ILE A 331 10.56 12.41 -5.46
CA ILE A 331 9.84 11.77 -6.56
C ILE A 331 9.89 12.64 -7.83
N MET A 332 9.68 13.96 -7.70
CA MET A 332 9.78 14.90 -8.84
C MET A 332 11.19 14.94 -9.42
N ILE A 333 12.22 15.00 -8.59
CA ILE A 333 13.60 14.97 -9.01
C ILE A 333 13.90 13.66 -9.74
N ALA A 334 13.49 12.52 -9.18
CA ALA A 334 13.62 11.22 -9.83
C ALA A 334 12.95 11.19 -11.21
N TRP A 335 11.76 11.77 -11.35
CA TRP A 335 11.08 11.87 -12.66
C TRP A 335 11.85 12.69 -13.68
N VAL A 336 12.53 13.77 -13.28
CA VAL A 336 13.39 14.56 -14.20
C VAL A 336 14.50 13.68 -14.77
N PHE A 337 15.13 12.85 -13.94
CA PHE A 337 16.23 11.98 -14.39
C PHE A 337 15.74 10.78 -15.19
N VAL A 338 14.64 10.19 -14.81
CA VAL A 338 14.18 8.90 -15.38
C VAL A 338 13.20 9.10 -16.54
N ARG A 339 12.52 10.25 -16.59
CA ARG A 339 11.58 10.64 -17.66
C ARG A 339 11.89 12.06 -18.15
N PRO A 340 12.97 12.26 -18.92
CA PRO A 340 13.49 13.59 -19.24
C PRO A 340 12.47 14.51 -19.90
N ILE A 341 11.58 13.99 -20.75
CA ILE A 341 10.52 14.79 -21.40
C ILE A 341 9.54 15.35 -20.37
N LEU A 342 9.09 14.53 -19.42
CA LEU A 342 8.20 14.95 -18.32
C LEU A 342 8.92 15.92 -17.37
N GLY A 343 10.20 15.64 -17.09
CA GLY A 343 11.05 16.49 -16.26
C GLY A 343 11.20 17.90 -16.84
N ILE A 344 11.48 18.02 -18.13
CA ILE A 344 11.57 19.31 -18.83
C ILE A 344 10.23 20.06 -18.71
N PHE A 345 9.10 19.38 -18.90
CA PHE A 345 7.78 19.99 -18.77
C PHE A 345 7.54 20.55 -17.36
N VAL A 346 7.86 19.77 -16.29
CA VAL A 346 7.73 20.21 -14.91
C VAL A 346 8.63 21.41 -14.60
N VAL A 347 9.88 21.42 -15.10
CA VAL A 347 10.80 22.56 -14.95
C VAL A 347 10.23 23.81 -15.60
N ILE A 348 9.71 23.69 -16.83
CA ILE A 348 9.07 24.82 -17.55
C ILE A 348 7.88 25.36 -16.74
N LEU A 349 7.06 24.45 -16.17
CA LEU A 349 5.91 24.85 -15.37
C LEU A 349 6.33 25.60 -14.10
N ILE A 350 7.34 25.09 -13.39
CA ILE A 350 7.88 25.74 -12.16
C ILE A 350 8.44 27.13 -12.53
N VAL A 351 9.23 27.24 -13.59
CA VAL A 351 9.77 28.53 -14.06
C VAL A 351 8.62 29.49 -14.41
N GLY A 352 7.59 29.02 -15.09
CA GLY A 352 6.39 29.79 -15.40
C GLY A 352 5.68 30.33 -14.16
N VAL A 353 5.50 29.48 -13.14
CA VAL A 353 4.89 29.89 -11.86
C VAL A 353 5.77 30.92 -11.14
N VAL A 354 7.10 30.73 -11.10
CA VAL A 354 8.02 31.68 -10.46
C VAL A 354 7.95 33.05 -11.16
N ILE A 355 7.95 33.06 -12.51
CA ILE A 355 7.82 34.31 -13.28
C ILE A 355 6.47 34.97 -13.01
N PHE A 356 5.38 34.19 -12.97
CA PHE A 356 4.04 34.70 -12.68
C PHE A 356 3.95 35.32 -11.28
N VAL A 357 4.49 34.63 -10.25
CA VAL A 357 4.51 35.14 -8.86
C VAL A 357 5.35 36.42 -8.76
N LYS A 358 6.55 36.45 -9.39
CA LYS A 358 7.37 37.66 -9.43
C LYS A 358 6.62 38.83 -10.08
N LYS A 359 6.02 38.59 -11.25
CA LYS A 359 5.27 39.64 -11.96
C LYS A 359 4.08 40.18 -11.15
N LYS A 360 3.37 39.29 -10.44
CA LYS A 360 2.27 39.70 -9.54
C LYS A 360 2.78 40.48 -8.34
N ALA A 361 3.92 40.12 -7.76
CA ALA A 361 4.56 40.86 -6.67
C ALA A 361 5.01 42.27 -7.11
N GLU A 362 5.57 42.38 -8.29
CA GLU A 362 5.96 43.70 -8.87
C GLU A 362 4.73 44.57 -9.14
N THR A 363 3.63 44.00 -9.64
CA THR A 363 2.37 44.72 -9.88
C THR A 363 1.74 45.21 -8.58
N ASN A 364 1.87 44.48 -7.50
CA ASN A 364 1.34 44.90 -6.17
C ASN A 364 2.22 45.96 -5.48
N ASN A 365 3.49 46.11 -5.89
CA ASN A 365 4.41 47.13 -5.37
C ASN A 365 4.36 48.45 -6.15
N MET A 366 3.59 48.53 -7.26
CA MET A 366 3.45 49.74 -8.04
C MET A 366 2.19 50.56 -7.66
N ASN A 367 1.91 50.73 -6.41
CA ASN A 367 1.02 51.81 -6.00
C ASN A 367 1.35 52.26 -4.58
N PRO A 368 2.08 53.34 -4.41
CA PRO A 368 1.47 54.56 -3.89
C PRO A 368 1.73 55.75 -4.78
N GLN A 369 0.69 56.38 -5.30
CA GLN A 369 0.78 57.73 -5.83
C GLN A 369 1.23 58.67 -4.71
N GLN A 370 2.50 59.08 -4.81
CA GLN A 370 3.00 60.26 -4.11
C GLN A 370 2.33 61.47 -4.76
N ILE A 371 1.34 62.04 -4.09
CA ILE A 371 0.85 63.36 -4.45
C ILE A 371 1.92 64.36 -4.00
N ASP A 372 2.71 64.82 -4.94
CA ASP A 372 3.69 65.87 -4.75
C ASP A 372 2.90 67.20 -4.76
N VAL A 373 2.61 67.71 -3.57
CA VAL A 373 2.03 69.05 -3.40
C VAL A 373 3.21 70.03 -3.37
N THR A 374 3.60 70.52 -4.57
CA THR A 374 4.45 71.71 -4.68
C THR A 374 3.65 72.93 -4.27
N VAL A 375 3.89 73.40 -3.06
CA VAL A 375 3.43 74.76 -2.60
C VAL A 375 4.38 75.77 -3.20
N THR A 376 3.98 76.45 -4.29
CA THR A 376 4.58 77.71 -4.73
C THR A 376 4.03 78.82 -3.92
N ASN A 377 4.87 79.44 -3.07
CA ASN A 377 4.62 80.71 -2.45
C ASN A 377 4.75 81.76 -3.53
N ASP A 378 3.62 82.34 -3.92
CA ASP A 378 3.59 83.74 -4.43
C ASP A 378 2.21 84.36 -4.23
N SER A 379 2.25 85.61 -3.65
CA SER A 379 1.25 86.61 -3.60
C SER A 379 0.14 86.51 -2.53
N ILE A 380 0.47 87.09 -1.39
CA ILE A 380 -0.48 87.76 -0.50
C ILE A 380 -0.90 89.01 -1.18
N GLU A 381 -2.20 89.17 -1.50
CA GLU A 381 -2.98 90.39 -1.33
C GLU A 381 -4.44 90.22 -1.80
N ASN A 382 -5.35 90.56 -0.89
CA ASN A 382 -6.76 90.94 -1.14
C ASN A 382 -7.73 89.82 -1.62
N SER A 383 -8.48 89.34 -0.69
CA SER A 383 -9.90 89.55 -0.58
C SER A 383 -10.51 88.76 0.58
N GLN A 384 -10.72 89.45 1.67
CA GLN A 384 -11.77 89.11 2.63
C GLN A 384 -13.12 89.22 1.91
N ASN A 385 -13.94 88.23 2.12
CA ASN A 385 -15.33 88.01 1.78
C ASN A 385 -15.53 86.95 0.66
N VAL A 386 -15.66 85.76 1.09
CA VAL A 386 -16.68 84.81 0.75
C VAL A 386 -16.34 83.51 1.57
N ILE A 387 -16.56 83.64 2.85
CA ILE A 387 -16.67 82.42 3.70
C ILE A 387 -18.11 82.43 4.14
N ASP A 388 -18.92 81.74 3.47
CA ASP A 388 -20.16 81.10 3.93
C ASP A 388 -20.88 80.51 2.71
N GLN A 389 -20.88 79.22 2.60
CA GLN A 389 -21.71 78.33 1.79
C GLN A 389 -20.92 77.39 0.90
N GLN A 390 -20.16 76.49 1.51
CA GLN A 390 -19.88 75.17 0.90
C GLN A 390 -19.10 74.26 1.83
N VAL A 391 -19.50 74.10 3.06
CA VAL A 391 -19.05 73.04 3.98
C VAL A 391 -20.23 72.40 4.68
N VAL A 392 -21.20 71.92 3.89
CA VAL A 392 -22.23 70.96 4.37
C VAL A 392 -22.68 70.14 3.18
N SER A 393 -21.89 69.22 2.73
CA SER A 393 -22.39 68.14 1.95
C SER A 393 -21.17 67.19 1.58
N ASN A 394 -20.70 66.41 2.51
CA ASN A 394 -20.00 65.16 2.27
C ASN A 394 -19.47 64.65 3.59
N ASN A 395 -20.38 64.25 4.42
CA ASN A 395 -20.12 63.23 5.44
C ASN A 395 -21.47 62.80 6.00
N VAL A 396 -22.03 61.73 5.51
CA VAL A 396 -22.88 60.75 6.19
C VAL A 396 -23.36 59.77 5.13
N GLN A 397 -22.74 58.60 5.05
CA GLN A 397 -23.45 57.38 4.70
C GLN A 397 -22.55 56.19 5.08
N SER A 398 -22.61 55.91 6.35
CA SER A 398 -22.36 54.60 6.87
C SER A 398 -23.63 54.12 7.55
N PHE A 399 -23.94 52.85 7.34
CA PHE A 399 -24.94 52.05 8.04
C PHE A 399 -26.41 52.34 7.72
N VAL A 400 -27.05 51.34 7.07
CA VAL A 400 -28.25 50.65 7.56
C VAL A 400 -28.56 49.48 6.61
N THR A 401 -28.58 48.26 7.12
CA THR A 401 -29.35 47.13 6.62
C THR A 401 -30.83 47.41 6.66
N PRO A 402 -31.63 46.85 5.76
CA PRO A 402 -32.92 46.34 6.19
C PRO A 402 -33.23 44.92 5.66
N GLN A 403 -33.93 44.26 6.56
CA GLN A 403 -34.75 43.08 6.40
C GLN A 403 -35.97 43.29 5.49
N SER A 404 -36.35 42.16 4.85
CA SER A 404 -37.68 41.59 4.59
C SER A 404 -38.74 42.41 3.81
N SER A 405 -39.29 41.63 2.97
CA SER A 405 -40.70 41.30 2.70
C SER A 405 -41.25 41.61 1.31
N GLU A 406 -41.70 40.55 0.75
CA GLU A 406 -43.03 40.28 0.11
C GLU A 406 -43.44 40.99 -1.18
N GLN A 407 -43.66 40.10 -2.09
CA GLN A 407 -44.88 39.85 -2.90
C GLN A 407 -45.11 40.60 -4.22
N ILE A 408 -45.49 39.74 -5.14
CA ILE A 408 -46.63 39.76 -6.09
C ILE A 408 -46.31 40.08 -7.57
N VAL A 409 -46.39 39.03 -8.36
CA VAL A 409 -47.37 38.68 -9.42
C VAL A 409 -47.12 39.12 -10.86
N ASN A 410 -47.25 38.10 -11.71
CA ASN A 410 -47.74 38.03 -13.11
C ASN A 410 -46.79 38.54 -14.23
N ASP A 411 -46.77 37.98 -15.38
CA ASP A 411 -47.56 36.96 -16.11
C ASP A 411 -46.90 36.70 -17.48
N SER A 412 -47.19 35.50 -17.98
CA SER A 412 -47.32 35.17 -19.42
C SER A 412 -46.06 35.21 -20.29
N SER A 413 -45.72 34.24 -20.99
CA SER A 413 -46.37 33.17 -21.73
C SER A 413 -45.39 32.49 -22.69
N LYS A 414 -45.61 31.22 -22.81
CA LYS A 414 -45.68 30.37 -24.00
C LYS A 414 -44.47 29.77 -24.68
N ASN A 415 -44.58 28.49 -24.62
CA ASN A 415 -44.43 27.50 -25.72
C ASN A 415 -43.03 27.00 -26.03
N THR A 416 -42.78 25.73 -26.24
CA THR A 416 -43.48 24.45 -26.43
C THR A 416 -42.48 23.37 -26.64
N LEU A 417 -42.79 22.13 -26.14
CA LEU A 417 -42.50 20.81 -26.69
C LEU A 417 -41.05 20.36 -26.75
N SER A 418 -40.62 19.20 -26.39
CA SER A 418 -41.24 17.89 -26.17
C SER A 418 -40.19 16.85 -25.83
N ASN A 419 -40.65 15.83 -25.11
CA ASN A 419 -40.27 14.43 -25.05
C ASN A 419 -39.05 14.05 -24.21
N GLU A 420 -39.34 13.43 -23.07
CA GLU A 420 -39.43 11.99 -22.80
C GLU A 420 -38.09 11.25 -23.00
N ASP A 421 -37.52 10.79 -21.90
CA ASP A 421 -37.54 9.38 -21.55
C ASP A 421 -37.07 9.16 -20.09
N SER A 422 -38.04 8.64 -19.35
CA SER A 422 -37.88 8.05 -18.04
C SER A 422 -37.31 6.63 -18.18
N VAL A 423 -36.26 6.28 -17.44
CA VAL A 423 -35.93 4.88 -17.17
C VAL A 423 -35.88 4.62 -15.69
N SER A 424 -36.80 3.77 -15.31
CA SER A 424 -37.10 3.26 -14.00
C SER A 424 -35.98 2.41 -13.39
N LEU A 425 -35.85 2.55 -12.07
CA LEU A 425 -35.24 1.60 -11.17
C LEU A 425 -35.90 0.22 -11.26
N MET A 426 -35.13 -0.83 -11.55
CA MET A 426 -35.56 -2.22 -11.39
C MET A 426 -34.86 -2.87 -10.21
N ASN A 427 -35.67 -3.34 -9.26
CA ASN A 427 -35.30 -4.22 -8.16
C ASN A 427 -34.93 -5.63 -8.65
N PRO A 428 -34.08 -6.37 -7.93
CA PRO A 428 -33.77 -7.76 -8.23
C PRO A 428 -34.92 -8.69 -7.83
N PRO A 429 -35.10 -9.84 -8.52
CA PRO A 429 -36.16 -10.79 -8.23
C PRO A 429 -35.86 -11.70 -7.02
N PRO A 430 -36.89 -12.32 -6.41
CA PRO A 430 -36.75 -13.11 -5.20
C PRO A 430 -36.29 -14.55 -5.47
N LEU A 431 -35.65 -15.12 -4.44
CA LEU A 431 -35.28 -16.54 -4.32
C LEU A 431 -36.54 -17.44 -4.40
N VAL A 432 -36.43 -18.50 -5.15
CA VAL A 432 -37.42 -19.58 -5.20
C VAL A 432 -36.85 -20.76 -4.42
N ASP A 433 -37.55 -21.12 -3.35
CA ASP A 433 -37.42 -22.40 -2.67
C ASP A 433 -38.12 -23.45 -3.52
N ASP A 434 -37.45 -24.54 -3.82
CA ASP A 434 -38.09 -25.78 -4.29
C ASP A 434 -37.62 -26.96 -3.42
N ASP A 435 -38.45 -27.24 -2.43
CA ASP A 435 -38.55 -28.55 -1.81
C ASP A 435 -39.47 -29.45 -2.63
N ASN A 436 -39.15 -30.72 -2.61
CA ASN A 436 -39.97 -31.88 -2.98
C ASN A 436 -39.92 -32.39 -4.44
N VAL A 437 -39.44 -33.61 -4.54
CA VAL A 437 -40.20 -34.81 -5.00
C VAL A 437 -39.25 -36.03 -5.05
N ASN A 438 -39.35 -36.83 -4.11
CA ASN A 438 -39.73 -38.24 -3.94
C ASN A 438 -39.58 -39.22 -5.16
N ASN A 439 -38.90 -40.29 -4.85
CA ASN A 439 -39.14 -41.71 -5.18
C ASN A 439 -39.02 -42.27 -6.59
N ASN A 440 -38.25 -43.27 -6.62
CA ASN A 440 -38.51 -44.65 -7.06
C ASN A 440 -37.69 -45.25 -8.21
N SER A 441 -37.18 -46.36 -7.84
CA SER A 441 -37.13 -47.67 -8.57
C SER A 441 -35.86 -48.02 -9.34
N ASN A 442 -35.15 -48.90 -8.74
CA ASN A 442 -34.84 -50.30 -9.21
C ASN A 442 -34.32 -50.51 -10.64
N HIS A 443 -33.24 -51.17 -10.67
CA HIS A 443 -32.89 -52.46 -11.31
C HIS A 443 -31.63 -52.46 -12.15
N ASN A 444 -30.77 -53.36 -11.71
CA ASN A 444 -29.99 -54.34 -12.48
C ASN A 444 -28.99 -53.89 -13.57
N LEU A 445 -27.75 -54.03 -13.35
CA LEU A 445 -26.82 -55.14 -13.67
C LEU A 445 -25.41 -54.70 -13.31
#